data_1a125fa1a6b8338baf9498f736ad02f3
#
_entry.id   1a125fa1a6b8338baf9498f736ad02f3
#
_cell.length_a   1.000
_cell.length_b   1.000
_cell.length_c   1.000
_cell.angle_alpha   90.00
_cell.angle_beta   90.00
_cell.angle_gamma   90.00
#
_symmetry.space_group_name_H-M   'P 1'
#
loop_
_entity.id
_entity.type
_entity.pdbx_description
1 polymer ?
#
loop_
_entity_poly.entity_id
_entity_poly.type
_entity_poly.pdbx_seq_one_letter_code
_entity_poly.pdbx_strand_id
1 'polypeptide(L)'
;MVAQEEILTRGGIYLARLDPTKAAEVGKLRPVAILTSQAILDITPPTLFICPLSSQSQLEFSSLHVKLLARDNLEVISYALVEHFRSISVRRIIFPRLAQLTSAEIRLILHRLQRLVGL
;
A
#
# COMPACT_ATOMS: atom_id res chain seq x y z
N MET A 1 4.33 25.22 -6.64
CA MET A 1 3.02 24.60 -6.46
C MET A 1 3.07 23.14 -6.83
N VAL A 2 2.55 22.30 -5.98
CA VAL A 2 2.53 20.84 -6.23
C VAL A 2 1.38 20.53 -7.17
N ALA A 3 1.64 19.73 -8.21
CA ALA A 3 0.59 19.29 -9.12
C ALA A 3 -0.40 18.40 -8.36
N GLN A 4 -1.67 18.40 -8.80
CA GLN A 4 -2.75 17.65 -8.13
C GLN A 4 -2.39 16.17 -7.99
N GLU A 5 -1.80 15.57 -9.03
CA GLU A 5 -1.42 14.16 -9.06
C GLU A 5 -0.25 13.83 -8.12
N GLU A 6 0.42 14.82 -7.55
CA GLU A 6 1.53 14.61 -6.61
C GLU A 6 1.08 14.66 -5.16
N ILE A 7 -0.21 14.89 -4.92
CA ILE A 7 -0.76 14.91 -3.56
C ILE A 7 -1.02 13.49 -3.11
N LEU A 8 -0.39 13.11 -1.98
CA LEU A 8 -0.57 11.79 -1.39
C LEU A 8 -1.84 11.74 -0.55
N THR A 9 -2.58 10.64 -0.67
CA THR A 9 -3.79 10.43 0.12
C THR A 9 -3.70 9.11 0.86
N ARG A 10 -4.21 9.09 2.10
CA ARG A 10 -4.31 7.85 2.87
C ARG A 10 -5.24 6.89 2.14
N GLY A 11 -4.80 5.64 1.99
CA GLY A 11 -5.53 4.64 1.23
C GLY A 11 -5.35 4.75 -0.27
N GLY A 12 -4.63 5.76 -0.74
CA GLY A 12 -4.30 5.86 -2.16
C GLY A 12 -3.41 4.71 -2.59
N ILE A 13 -3.64 4.21 -3.79
CA ILE A 13 -2.84 3.12 -4.38
C ILE A 13 -1.97 3.76 -5.46
N TYR A 14 -0.65 3.54 -5.35
CA TYR A 14 0.34 4.10 -6.25
C TYR A 14 1.31 3.00 -6.66
N LEU A 15 1.94 3.15 -7.82
CA LEU A 15 3.11 2.34 -8.13
C LEU A 15 4.28 2.85 -7.29
N ALA A 16 5.13 1.92 -6.86
CA ALA A 16 6.33 2.25 -6.11
C ALA A 16 7.47 1.34 -6.52
N ARG A 17 8.70 1.88 -6.46
CA ARG A 17 9.91 1.11 -6.68
C ARG A 17 10.36 0.53 -5.35
N LEU A 18 10.27 -0.79 -5.21
CA LEU A 18 10.62 -1.48 -3.98
C LEU A 18 12.01 -2.12 -4.02
N ASP A 19 12.77 -1.86 -5.07
CA ASP A 19 14.16 -2.31 -5.18
C ASP A 19 15.09 -1.39 -4.38
N PRO A 20 16.24 -1.90 -3.90
CA PRO A 20 16.61 -3.30 -3.88
C PRO A 20 15.87 -4.05 -2.78
N THR A 21 15.66 -5.37 -2.97
CA THR A 21 15.00 -6.21 -2.00
C THR A 21 15.88 -7.38 -1.60
N LYS A 22 15.54 -8.02 -0.48
CA LYS A 22 16.22 -9.23 0.00
C LYS A 22 15.25 -10.40 -0.08
N ALA A 23 15.82 -11.57 -0.25
CA ALA A 23 15.19 -12.89 -0.33
C ALA A 23 13.66 -12.96 -0.32
N ALA A 24 13.00 -12.86 0.83
CA ALA A 24 11.56 -13.05 0.95
C ALA A 24 10.72 -11.78 0.73
N GLU A 25 11.37 -10.65 0.52
CA GLU A 25 10.66 -9.39 0.34
C GLU A 25 10.13 -9.26 -1.09
N VAL A 26 8.92 -8.66 -1.22
CA VAL A 26 8.42 -8.29 -2.55
C VAL A 26 9.23 -7.13 -3.07
N GLY A 27 9.60 -7.20 -4.35
CA GLY A 27 10.48 -6.20 -4.95
C GLY A 27 9.93 -5.61 -6.22
N LYS A 28 10.81 -4.87 -6.91
CA LYS A 28 10.57 -4.26 -8.21
C LYS A 28 9.48 -3.19 -8.17
N LEU A 29 8.89 -2.93 -9.31
CA LEU A 29 7.79 -1.98 -9.46
C LEU A 29 6.49 -2.68 -9.10
N ARG A 30 5.74 -2.12 -8.14
CA ARG A 30 4.57 -2.80 -7.61
C ARG A 30 3.56 -1.78 -7.08
N PRO A 31 2.26 -2.04 -7.20
CA PRO A 31 1.28 -1.20 -6.53
C PRO A 31 1.41 -1.31 -5.02
N VAL A 32 1.27 -0.19 -4.34
CA VAL A 32 1.28 -0.12 -2.87
C VAL A 32 0.13 0.75 -2.39
N ALA A 33 -0.41 0.42 -1.22
CA ALA A 33 -1.42 1.23 -0.55
C ALA A 33 -0.75 2.07 0.53
N ILE A 34 -1.05 3.37 0.57
CA ILE A 34 -0.52 4.28 1.59
C ILE A 34 -1.33 4.12 2.87
N LEU A 35 -0.68 3.78 3.97
CA LEU A 35 -1.35 3.61 5.27
C LEU A 35 -1.05 4.72 6.27
N THR A 36 -0.08 5.57 5.97
CA THR A 36 0.23 6.74 6.80
C THR A 36 -1.03 7.60 6.97
N SER A 37 -1.28 8.12 8.17
CA SER A 37 -2.46 8.95 8.42
C SER A 37 -2.42 10.21 7.56
N GLN A 38 -3.59 10.73 7.19
CA GLN A 38 -3.66 11.92 6.35
C GLN A 38 -3.01 13.13 7.03
N ALA A 39 -3.16 13.26 8.34
CA ALA A 39 -2.54 14.37 9.07
C ALA A 39 -1.01 14.37 8.92
N ILE A 40 -0.41 13.18 8.91
CA ILE A 40 1.04 13.06 8.70
C ILE A 40 1.38 13.32 7.23
N LEU A 41 0.58 12.80 6.30
CA LEU A 41 0.81 13.04 4.87
C LEU A 41 0.78 14.54 4.54
N ASP A 42 -0.10 15.28 5.23
CA ASP A 42 -0.29 16.72 4.98
C ASP A 42 0.95 17.54 5.33
N ILE A 43 1.84 17.03 6.19
CA ILE A 43 3.09 17.73 6.53
C ILE A 43 4.27 17.18 5.71
N THR A 44 4.01 16.48 4.62
CA THR A 44 5.01 16.00 3.65
C THR A 44 6.18 15.25 4.31
N PRO A 45 5.92 14.07 4.91
CA PRO A 45 6.97 13.30 5.57
C PRO A 45 7.96 12.73 4.55
N PRO A 46 9.22 12.46 4.95
CA PRO A 46 10.20 11.87 4.04
C PRO A 46 9.97 10.38 3.79
N THR A 47 9.23 9.71 4.68
CA THR A 47 8.93 8.27 4.57
C THR A 47 7.45 8.03 4.73
N LEU A 48 7.01 6.90 4.18
CA LEU A 48 5.60 6.49 4.18
C LEU A 48 5.49 5.06 4.67
N PHE A 49 4.43 4.75 5.42
CA PHE A 49 4.06 3.37 5.68
C PHE A 49 3.18 2.88 4.55
N ILE A 50 3.56 1.76 3.95
CA ILE A 50 2.82 1.19 2.82
C ILE A 50 2.57 -0.30 3.00
N CYS A 51 1.57 -0.78 2.30
CA CYS A 51 1.27 -2.20 2.19
C CYS A 51 1.35 -2.56 0.71
N PRO A 52 2.29 -3.45 0.32
CA PRO A 52 2.38 -3.87 -1.07
C PRO A 52 1.16 -4.68 -1.50
N LEU A 53 0.80 -4.56 -2.77
CA LEU A 53 -0.28 -5.33 -3.37
C LEU A 53 0.29 -6.37 -4.32
N SER A 54 -0.43 -7.49 -4.46
CA SER A 54 -0.08 -8.54 -5.40
C SER A 54 -1.33 -9.07 -6.06
N SER A 55 -1.22 -9.52 -7.30
CA SER A 55 -2.33 -10.21 -7.97
C SER A 55 -2.48 -11.66 -7.49
N GLN A 56 -1.57 -12.13 -6.63
CA GLN A 56 -1.58 -13.49 -6.11
C GLN A 56 -1.61 -13.48 -4.59
N SER A 57 -2.35 -14.44 -4.00
CA SER A 57 -2.38 -14.63 -2.57
C SER A 57 -2.05 -16.09 -2.27
N GLN A 58 -1.07 -16.32 -1.38
CA GLN A 58 -0.71 -17.66 -0.95
C GLN A 58 -1.71 -18.14 0.09
N LEU A 59 -2.20 -19.37 -0.06
CA LEU A 59 -3.21 -19.93 0.83
C LEU A 59 -2.78 -19.90 2.30
N GLU A 60 -1.50 -20.16 2.57
CA GLU A 60 -0.97 -20.19 3.94
C GLU A 60 -1.14 -18.86 4.66
N PHE A 61 -1.15 -17.76 3.92
CA PHE A 61 -1.21 -16.42 4.48
C PHE A 61 -2.51 -15.68 4.12
N SER A 62 -3.51 -16.41 3.61
CA SER A 62 -4.74 -15.77 3.14
C SER A 62 -5.47 -15.01 4.25
N SER A 63 -5.33 -15.43 5.51
CA SER A 63 -5.94 -14.73 6.64
C SER A 63 -5.27 -13.38 6.94
N LEU A 64 -4.06 -13.16 6.40
CA LEU A 64 -3.35 -11.88 6.54
C LEU A 64 -3.57 -10.97 5.36
N HIS A 65 -4.10 -11.49 4.25
CA HIS A 65 -4.27 -10.72 3.03
C HIS A 65 -5.69 -10.15 2.95
N VAL A 66 -5.80 -8.97 2.34
CA VAL A 66 -7.09 -8.32 2.11
C VAL A 66 -7.32 -8.26 0.61
N LYS A 67 -8.41 -8.90 0.16
CA LYS A 67 -8.78 -8.90 -1.25
C LYS A 67 -9.36 -7.54 -1.64
N LEU A 68 -8.86 -6.99 -2.72
CA LEU A 68 -9.27 -5.70 -3.27
C LEU A 68 -9.77 -5.91 -4.69
N LEU A 69 -11.00 -5.51 -4.95
CA LEU A 69 -11.56 -5.60 -6.29
C LEU A 69 -10.90 -4.57 -7.20
N ALA A 70 -10.82 -4.90 -8.49
CA ALA A 70 -10.31 -3.97 -9.50
C ALA A 70 -11.15 -2.70 -9.51
N ARG A 71 -10.49 -1.57 -9.73
CA ARG A 71 -11.13 -0.24 -9.76
C ARG A 71 -10.18 0.75 -10.41
N ASP A 72 -10.75 1.72 -11.11
CA ASP A 72 -9.97 2.79 -11.75
C ASP A 72 -8.79 2.20 -12.52
N ASN A 73 -7.57 2.65 -12.22
CA ASN A 73 -6.38 2.15 -12.91
C ASN A 73 -5.71 0.96 -12.22
N LEU A 74 -6.33 0.42 -11.17
CA LEU A 74 -5.98 -0.88 -10.62
C LEU A 74 -6.81 -1.93 -11.39
N GLU A 75 -6.24 -2.46 -12.45
CA GLU A 75 -7.00 -3.19 -13.48
C GLU A 75 -7.32 -4.63 -13.11
N VAL A 76 -6.68 -5.20 -12.10
CA VAL A 76 -6.87 -6.60 -11.70
C VAL A 76 -7.19 -6.68 -10.22
N ILE A 77 -7.92 -7.75 -9.85
CA ILE A 77 -8.11 -8.10 -8.44
C ILE A 77 -6.75 -8.24 -7.80
N SER A 78 -6.57 -7.60 -6.66
CA SER A 78 -5.30 -7.58 -5.96
C SER A 78 -5.49 -7.95 -4.50
N TYR A 79 -4.39 -8.26 -3.83
CA TYR A 79 -4.39 -8.62 -2.41
C TYR A 79 -3.38 -7.73 -1.70
N ALA A 80 -3.84 -7.08 -0.64
CA ALA A 80 -2.94 -6.32 0.24
C ALA A 80 -2.16 -7.32 1.09
N LEU A 81 -0.84 -7.34 0.91
CA LEU A 81 0.05 -8.27 1.60
C LEU A 81 0.46 -7.67 2.94
N VAL A 82 -0.39 -7.82 3.95
CA VAL A 82 -0.22 -7.13 5.22
C VAL A 82 1.09 -7.51 5.91
N GLU A 83 1.54 -8.75 5.75
CA GLU A 83 2.82 -9.20 6.35
C GLU A 83 4.04 -8.51 5.72
N HIS A 84 3.88 -7.85 4.59
CA HIS A 84 4.95 -7.09 3.93
C HIS A 84 4.85 -5.58 4.19
N PHE A 85 4.00 -5.18 5.13
CA PHE A 85 3.91 -3.79 5.55
C PHE A 85 5.29 -3.25 5.89
N ARG A 86 5.61 -2.05 5.36
CA ARG A 86 6.94 -1.48 5.55
C ARG A 86 6.93 0.02 5.34
N SER A 87 8.02 0.64 5.79
CA SER A 87 8.30 2.05 5.53
C SER A 87 9.16 2.17 4.26
N ILE A 88 8.83 3.13 3.42
CA ILE A 88 9.63 3.45 2.23
C ILE A 88 9.84 4.96 2.13
N SER A 89 10.89 5.35 1.39
CA SER A 89 11.08 6.76 1.06
C SER A 89 9.95 7.23 0.14
N VAL A 90 9.47 8.45 0.37
CA VAL A 90 8.45 9.06 -0.49
C VAL A 90 8.91 9.14 -1.94
N ARG A 91 10.22 9.19 -2.17
CA ARG A 91 10.79 9.26 -3.53
C ARG A 91 10.57 7.99 -4.35
N ARG A 92 10.18 6.89 -3.69
CA ARG A 92 9.89 5.63 -4.38
C ARG A 92 8.51 5.62 -5.02
N ILE A 93 7.65 6.57 -4.68
CA ILE A 93 6.28 6.66 -5.19
C ILE A 93 6.30 7.22 -6.61
N ILE A 94 5.54 6.58 -7.49
CA ILE A 94 5.35 7.02 -8.88
C ILE A 94 3.92 7.50 -9.03
N PHE A 95 3.78 8.78 -9.39
CA PHE A 95 2.48 9.39 -9.64
C PHE A 95 2.05 9.16 -11.08
N PRO A 96 0.76 9.23 -11.40
CA PRO A 96 -0.35 9.60 -10.52
C PRO A 96 -0.90 8.41 -9.71
N ARG A 97 -1.82 8.71 -8.78
CA ARG A 97 -2.52 7.67 -8.04
C ARG A 97 -3.30 6.76 -9.00
N LEU A 98 -3.22 5.44 -8.77
CA LEU A 98 -3.92 4.45 -9.58
C LEU A 98 -5.38 4.29 -9.15
N ALA A 99 -5.63 4.32 -7.85
CA ALA A 99 -6.94 4.03 -7.29
C ALA A 99 -6.97 4.45 -5.83
N GLN A 100 -8.10 4.25 -5.18
CA GLN A 100 -8.31 4.63 -3.78
C GLN A 100 -9.01 3.49 -3.05
N LEU A 101 -8.51 3.16 -1.86
CA LEU A 101 -9.17 2.23 -0.96
C LEU A 101 -10.38 2.89 -0.31
N THR A 102 -11.41 2.09 -0.02
CA THR A 102 -12.52 2.55 0.81
C THR A 102 -12.07 2.61 2.27
N SER A 103 -12.81 3.36 3.09
CA SER A 103 -12.56 3.42 4.53
C SER A 103 -12.64 2.02 5.18
N ALA A 104 -13.58 1.19 4.72
CA ALA A 104 -13.73 -0.17 5.23
C ALA A 104 -12.50 -1.02 4.93
N GLU A 105 -11.95 -0.88 3.71
CA GLU A 105 -10.74 -1.61 3.32
C GLU A 105 -9.53 -1.16 4.13
N ILE A 106 -9.38 0.14 4.35
CA ILE A 106 -8.30 0.67 5.19
C ILE A 106 -8.39 0.09 6.60
N ARG A 107 -9.59 0.11 7.20
CA ARG A 107 -9.80 -0.43 8.54
C ARG A 107 -9.48 -1.92 8.61
N LEU A 108 -9.87 -2.67 7.60
CA LEU A 108 -9.61 -4.11 7.56
C LEU A 108 -8.10 -4.40 7.49
N ILE A 109 -7.37 -3.67 6.65
CA ILE A 109 -5.92 -3.81 6.56
C ILE A 109 -5.27 -3.49 7.90
N LEU A 110 -5.65 -2.38 8.53
CA LEU A 110 -5.10 -1.99 9.82
C LEU A 110 -5.45 -2.99 10.92
N HIS A 111 -6.65 -3.56 10.90
CA HIS A 111 -7.05 -4.59 11.86
C HIS A 111 -6.18 -5.84 11.71
N ARG A 112 -5.92 -6.26 10.49
CA ARG A 112 -5.03 -7.39 10.24
C ARG A 112 -3.61 -7.11 10.66
N LEU A 113 -3.14 -5.88 10.45
CA LEU A 113 -1.83 -5.46 10.90
C LEU A 113 -1.71 -5.53 12.43
N GLN A 114 -2.73 -5.05 13.13
CA GLN A 114 -2.77 -5.12 14.59
C GLN A 114 -2.65 -6.57 15.08
N ARG A 115 -3.39 -7.48 14.46
CA ARG A 115 -3.32 -8.89 14.80
C ARG A 115 -1.94 -9.46 14.51
N LEU A 116 -1.34 -9.06 13.41
CA LEU A 116 0.00 -9.52 13.02
C LEU A 116 1.05 -9.15 14.06
N VAL A 117 0.93 -7.98 14.68
CA VAL A 117 1.87 -7.51 15.72
C VAL A 117 1.40 -7.84 17.13
N GLY A 118 0.31 -8.58 17.28
CA GLY A 118 -0.13 -9.07 18.58
C GLY A 118 -1.01 -8.11 19.38
N LEU A 119 -1.64 -7.16 18.71
CA LEU A 119 -2.53 -6.21 19.38
C LEU A 119 -3.99 -6.64 19.29
#